data_febfebcdd64ecb404e2fdc83294543f0
#
_entry.id   febfebcdd64ecb404e2fdc83294543f0
#
_cell.length_a   1.000
_cell.length_b   1.000
_cell.length_c   1.000
_cell.angle_alpha   90.00
_cell.angle_beta   90.00
_cell.angle_gamma   90.00
#
_symmetry.space_group_name_H-M   'P 1'
#
loop_
_entity.id
_entity.type
_entity.pdbx_description
1 polymer ?
#
loop_
_entity_poly.entity_id
_entity_poly.type
_entity_poly.pdbx_seq_one_letter_code
_entity_poly.pdbx_strand_id
1 'polypeptide(L)' 'MNPQSQKKIDDIMIETNEKVSAIVNEIRDIRFSKMDENEKQEKCDKLREEFEQIMIEEEEKVVKVMEESP' A
#
# COMPACT_ATOMS: atom_id res chain seq x y z
N MET A 1 21.76 -2.27 -11.62
CA MET A 1 21.54 -2.39 -10.16
C MET A 1 22.13 -3.71 -9.65
N ASN A 2 22.77 -3.70 -8.51
CA ASN A 2 23.36 -4.93 -7.98
C ASN A 2 22.28 -5.85 -7.34
N PRO A 3 22.58 -7.16 -7.17
CA PRO A 3 21.59 -8.09 -6.63
C PRO A 3 21.07 -7.76 -5.23
N GLN A 4 21.88 -7.13 -4.40
CA GLN A 4 21.46 -6.75 -3.05
C GLN A 4 20.42 -5.62 -3.08
N SER A 5 20.63 -4.62 -3.93
CA SER A 5 19.68 -3.52 -4.12
C SER A 5 18.38 -4.02 -4.71
N GLN A 6 18.45 -4.94 -5.68
CA GLN A 6 17.27 -5.55 -6.27
C GLN A 6 16.47 -6.32 -5.22
N LYS A 7 17.14 -7.07 -4.36
CA LYS A 7 16.48 -7.80 -3.29
C LYS A 7 15.76 -6.87 -2.31
N LYS A 8 16.41 -5.74 -1.94
CA LYS A 8 15.78 -4.75 -1.07
C LYS A 8 14.51 -4.18 -1.68
N ILE A 9 14.54 -3.86 -2.97
CA ILE A 9 13.36 -3.36 -3.68
C ILE A 9 12.26 -4.42 -3.72
N ASP A 10 12.62 -5.67 -4.03
CA ASP A 10 11.66 -6.77 -4.06
C ASP A 10 10.99 -6.96 -2.70
N ASP A 11 11.76 -6.90 -1.61
CA ASP A 11 11.23 -7.03 -0.26
C ASP A 11 10.27 -5.88 0.08
N ILE A 12 10.60 -4.66 -0.33
CA ILE A 12 9.72 -3.49 -0.16
C ILE A 12 8.41 -3.70 -0.90
N MET A 13 8.48 -4.17 -2.14
CA MET A 13 7.30 -4.41 -2.97
C MET A 13 6.41 -5.51 -2.40
N ILE A 14 7.00 -6.58 -1.88
CA ILE A 14 6.25 -7.67 -1.24
C ILE A 14 5.50 -7.15 -0.01
N GLU A 15 6.18 -6.41 0.85
CA GLU A 15 5.57 -5.82 2.05
C GLU A 15 4.42 -4.87 1.67
N THR A 16 4.64 -4.03 0.68
CA THR A 16 3.63 -3.10 0.20
C THR A 16 2.42 -3.85 -0.36
N ASN A 17 2.63 -4.90 -1.16
CA ASN A 17 1.54 -5.71 -1.71
C ASN A 17 0.70 -6.35 -0.62
N GLU A 18 1.31 -6.82 0.46
CA GLU A 18 0.58 -7.39 1.60
C GLU A 18 -0.34 -6.33 2.24
N LYS A 19 0.18 -5.13 2.47
CA LYS A 19 -0.60 -4.02 3.04
C LYS A 19 -1.73 -3.59 2.12
N VAL A 20 -1.45 -3.46 0.83
CA VAL A 20 -2.44 -3.07 -0.17
C VAL A 20 -3.54 -4.13 -0.28
N SER A 21 -3.19 -5.40 -0.29
CA SER A 21 -4.16 -6.49 -0.34
C SER A 21 -5.11 -6.47 0.86
N ALA A 22 -4.58 -6.17 2.05
CA ALA A 22 -5.41 -6.05 3.25
C ALA A 22 -6.43 -4.91 3.11
N ILE A 23 -5.99 -3.76 2.58
CA ILE A 23 -6.88 -2.61 2.36
C ILE A 23 -7.96 -2.94 1.31
N VAL A 24 -7.59 -3.56 0.21
CA VAL A 24 -8.53 -3.94 -0.84
C VAL A 24 -9.60 -4.90 -0.28
N ASN A 25 -9.17 -5.86 0.53
CA ASN A 25 -10.10 -6.80 1.15
C ASN A 25 -11.07 -6.09 2.11
N GLU A 26 -10.58 -5.12 2.90
CA GLU A 26 -11.44 -4.34 3.78
C GLU A 26 -12.45 -3.51 3.01
N ILE A 27 -12.04 -2.86 1.92
CA ILE A 27 -12.94 -2.07 1.08
C ILE A 27 -14.03 -2.97 0.51
N ARG A 28 -13.66 -4.16 0.02
CA ARG A 28 -14.63 -5.12 -0.50
C ARG A 28 -15.64 -5.53 0.56
N ASP A 29 -15.17 -5.85 1.77
CA ASP A 29 -16.04 -6.25 2.86
C ASP A 29 -17.01 -5.13 3.25
N ILE A 30 -16.54 -3.89 3.26
CA ILE A 30 -17.38 -2.72 3.53
C ILE A 30 -18.45 -2.57 2.45
N ARG A 31 -18.08 -2.71 1.18
CA ARG A 31 -19.03 -2.58 0.07
C ARG A 31 -20.16 -3.61 0.12
N PHE A 32 -19.85 -4.83 0.57
CA PHE A 32 -20.83 -5.89 0.68
C PHE A 32 -21.49 -5.95 2.05
N SER A 33 -21.17 -5.05 2.96
CA SER A 33 -21.78 -4.99 4.28
C SER A 33 -23.15 -4.35 4.22
N LYS A 34 -23.86 -4.40 5.36
CA LYS A 34 -25.17 -3.78 5.50
C LYS A 34 -25.11 -2.36 6.07
N MET A 35 -23.94 -1.76 6.10
CA MET A 35 -23.79 -0.38 6.56
C MET A 35 -24.53 0.57 5.62
N ASP A 36 -24.92 1.74 6.15
CA ASP A 36 -25.52 2.75 5.29
C ASP A 36 -24.46 3.35 4.35
N GLU A 37 -24.92 4.00 3.29
CA GLU A 37 -24.02 4.51 2.23
C GLU A 37 -23.06 5.59 2.75
N ASN A 38 -23.49 6.42 3.68
CA ASN A 38 -22.62 7.45 4.24
C ASN A 38 -21.48 6.85 5.06
N GLU A 39 -21.78 5.83 5.85
CA GLU A 39 -20.79 5.12 6.64
C GLU A 39 -19.79 4.38 5.76
N LYS A 40 -20.28 3.71 4.71
CA LYS A 40 -19.42 3.05 3.72
C LYS A 40 -18.47 4.04 3.07
N GLN A 41 -18.99 5.21 2.69
CA GLN A 41 -18.18 6.24 2.03
C GLN A 41 -17.07 6.74 2.95
N GLU A 42 -17.39 7.04 4.20
CA GLU A 42 -16.40 7.50 5.17
C GLU A 42 -15.28 6.48 5.38
N LYS A 43 -15.64 5.21 5.56
CA LYS A 43 -14.66 4.15 5.78
C LYS A 43 -13.81 3.90 4.56
N CYS A 44 -14.40 3.90 3.38
CA CYS A 44 -13.65 3.74 2.14
C CYS A 44 -12.70 4.91 1.89
N ASP A 45 -13.12 6.13 2.21
CA ASP A 45 -12.26 7.30 2.06
C ASP A 45 -11.03 7.22 2.97
N LYS A 46 -11.20 6.77 4.22
CA LYS A 46 -10.07 6.55 5.13
C LYS A 46 -9.12 5.50 4.60
N LEU A 47 -9.65 4.41 4.07
CA LEU A 47 -8.82 3.34 3.51
C LEU A 47 -8.06 3.81 2.26
N ARG A 48 -8.66 4.68 1.45
CA ARG A 48 -7.96 5.29 0.32
C ARG A 48 -6.81 6.17 0.76
N GLU A 49 -7.00 6.93 1.83
CA GLU A 49 -5.92 7.75 2.39
C GLU A 49 -4.77 6.87 2.87
N GLU A 50 -5.07 5.76 3.56
CA GLU A 50 -4.06 4.80 3.98
C GLU A 50 -3.33 4.20 2.77
N PHE A 51 -4.07 3.85 1.73
CA PHE A 51 -3.49 3.34 0.49
C PHE A 51 -2.51 4.34 -0.12
N GLU A 52 -2.91 5.60 -0.25
CA GLU A 52 -2.05 6.65 -0.80
C GLU A 52 -0.79 6.80 0.02
N GLN A 53 -0.90 6.79 1.35
CA GLN A 53 0.24 6.89 2.24
C GLN A 53 1.20 5.72 2.07
N ILE A 54 0.67 4.51 1.94
CA ILE A 54 1.49 3.31 1.70
C ILE A 54 2.25 3.43 0.40
N MET A 55 1.61 3.91 -0.66
CA MET A 55 2.26 4.08 -1.96
C MET A 55 3.35 5.14 -1.93
N ILE A 56 3.13 6.23 -1.23
CA ILE A 56 4.14 7.28 -1.04
C ILE A 56 5.35 6.72 -0.28
N GLU A 57 5.11 5.97 0.79
CA GLU A 57 6.18 5.35 1.58
C GLU A 57 6.98 4.34 0.76
N GLU A 58 6.30 3.55 -0.09
CA GLU A 58 7.00 2.63 -0.98
C GLU A 58 7.91 3.37 -1.93
N GLU A 59 7.41 4.42 -2.56
CA GLU A 59 8.18 5.22 -3.50
C GLU A 59 9.43 5.80 -2.82
N GLU A 60 9.27 6.37 -1.63
CA GLU A 60 10.39 6.92 -0.87
C GLU A 60 11.44 5.86 -0.54
N LYS A 61 11.01 4.68 -0.11
CA LYS A 61 11.92 3.58 0.20
C LYS A 61 12.67 3.08 -1.02
N VAL A 62 11.98 2.95 -2.15
CA VAL A 62 12.59 2.50 -3.40
C VAL A 62 13.61 3.52 -3.89
N VAL A 63 13.25 4.80 -3.89
CA VAL A 63 14.15 5.88 -4.28
C VAL A 63 15.39 5.88 -3.41
N LYS A 64 15.23 5.69 -2.11
CA LYS A 64 16.37 5.65 -1.19
C LYS A 64 17.33 4.50 -1.51
N VAL A 65 16.80 3.32 -1.82
CA VAL A 65 17.63 2.18 -2.22
C VAL A 65 18.37 2.51 -3.51
N MET A 66 17.72 3.11 -4.48
CA MET A 66 18.34 3.50 -5.75
C MET A 66 19.43 4.53 -5.56
N GLU A 67 19.24 5.50 -4.66
CA GLU A 67 20.26 6.51 -4.35
C GLU A 67 21.46 5.92 -3.64
N GLU A 68 21.28 4.89 -2.81
CA GLU A 68 22.36 4.21 -2.10
C GLU A 68 23.09 3.20 -2.98
N SER A 69 22.53 2.86 -4.13
CA SER A 69 23.11 1.88 -5.05
C SER A 69 24.18 2.55 -5.90
N PRO A 70 25.38 1.97 -5.99
CA PRO A 70 26.44 2.51 -6.86
C PRO A 70 26.10 2.35 -8.34
#